data_1333a45f4e94c07ca0713fa51645b662
#
_entry.id   1333a45f4e94c07ca0713fa51645b662
#
_cell.length_a   1.000
_cell.length_b   1.000
_cell.length_c   1.000
_cell.angle_alpha   90.00
_cell.angle_beta   90.00
_cell.angle_gamma   90.00
#
_symmetry.space_group_name_H-M   'P 1'
#
loop_
_entity.id
_entity.type
_entity.pdbx_description
1 polymer ?
#
loop_
_entity_poly.entity_id
_entity_poly.type
_entity_poly.pdbx_seq_one_letter_code
_entity_poly.pdbx_strand_id
1 'polypeptide(L)'
;MFKRYPVIDLHTHLRNDIPGHTKIAKESRIDVVVYMANCNPPLDNLRRIKKSLKEKRYCKAIPVSAITKNLEGKELVDIDKIKPYVVGFSDDGRCVSNLKLISEILKKGVLVLVHCEPEVKMIDKYLNLLSRIKGKLHIQHVSKKESTKLIRGAKRSGIKVTCETCPHYFTYTKNDLDTKVNPPLGTKDDISAIKEGLADGTIDVIASDYAPLPRKTGIAGFRSFLPLSYGLVLGGVLSERQLKEKLYINPKKIIESSEYKLEI
;
A
#
# COMPACT_ATOMS: atom_id res chain seq x y z
N MET A 1 -9.73 -19.00 20.41
CA MET A 1 -10.38 -19.04 19.08
C MET A 1 -10.48 -17.60 18.60
N PHE A 2 -9.56 -17.14 17.74
CA PHE A 2 -9.55 -15.76 17.25
C PHE A 2 -10.81 -15.49 16.45
N LYS A 3 -11.58 -14.47 16.84
CA LYS A 3 -12.81 -14.07 16.16
C LYS A 3 -12.43 -13.65 14.74
N ARG A 4 -12.85 -14.42 13.72
CA ARG A 4 -12.50 -14.16 12.30
C ARG A 4 -13.14 -12.85 11.85
N TYR A 5 -12.34 -11.94 11.37
CA TYR A 5 -12.75 -10.75 10.61
C TYR A 5 -12.16 -10.84 9.20
N PRO A 6 -12.77 -10.19 8.21
CA PRO A 6 -12.19 -10.13 6.87
C PRO A 6 -10.80 -9.49 6.90
N VAL A 7 -9.89 -9.97 6.06
CA VAL A 7 -8.55 -9.43 5.91
C VAL A 7 -8.42 -8.71 4.58
N ILE A 8 -7.98 -7.47 4.63
CA ILE A 8 -7.79 -6.60 3.46
C ILE A 8 -6.31 -6.28 3.33
N ASP A 9 -5.74 -6.66 2.21
CA ASP A 9 -4.37 -6.32 1.83
C ASP A 9 -4.40 -5.16 0.82
N LEU A 10 -3.95 -3.98 1.24
CA LEU A 10 -4.01 -2.76 0.42
C LEU A 10 -2.92 -2.68 -0.65
N HIS A 11 -1.94 -3.57 -0.64
CA HIS A 11 -0.78 -3.45 -1.50
C HIS A 11 -0.29 -4.80 -2.03
N THR A 12 -0.61 -5.08 -3.28
CA THR A 12 -0.21 -6.33 -3.93
C THR A 12 0.15 -6.12 -5.40
N HIS A 13 1.01 -6.97 -5.92
CA HIS A 13 1.42 -6.98 -7.32
C HIS A 13 0.97 -8.26 -8.01
N LEU A 14 -0.30 -8.33 -8.41
CA LEU A 14 -0.85 -9.49 -9.10
C LEU A 14 -0.34 -9.63 -10.54
N ARG A 15 0.31 -8.59 -11.06
CA ARG A 15 0.92 -8.57 -12.39
C ARG A 15 -0.10 -8.97 -13.48
N ASN A 16 0.25 -9.97 -14.30
CA ASN A 16 -0.58 -10.46 -15.40
C ASN A 16 -1.25 -11.81 -15.08
N ASP A 17 -1.24 -12.23 -13.79
CA ASP A 17 -1.89 -13.47 -13.34
C ASP A 17 -2.82 -13.22 -12.14
N ILE A 18 -3.90 -12.50 -12.39
CA ILE A 18 -4.93 -12.23 -11.37
C ILE A 18 -5.53 -13.54 -10.82
N PRO A 19 -5.89 -14.54 -11.67
CA PRO A 19 -6.45 -15.80 -11.17
C PRO A 19 -5.51 -16.55 -10.22
N GLY A 20 -4.26 -16.78 -10.64
CA GLY A 20 -3.28 -17.53 -9.85
C GLY A 20 -2.98 -16.86 -8.51
N HIS A 21 -2.71 -15.55 -8.52
CA HIS A 21 -2.36 -14.84 -7.31
C HIS A 21 -3.55 -14.62 -6.35
N THR A 22 -4.78 -14.42 -6.86
CA THR A 22 -5.97 -14.35 -6.00
C THR A 22 -6.33 -15.71 -5.39
N LYS A 23 -5.97 -16.82 -6.03
CA LYS A 23 -6.10 -18.17 -5.45
C LYS A 23 -5.15 -18.32 -4.25
N ILE A 24 -3.88 -17.94 -4.40
CA ILE A 24 -2.89 -17.96 -3.31
C ILE A 24 -3.34 -17.05 -2.15
N ALA A 25 -3.84 -15.84 -2.46
CA ALA A 25 -4.37 -14.92 -1.44
C ALA A 25 -5.52 -15.58 -0.65
N LYS A 26 -6.48 -16.20 -1.35
CA LYS A 26 -7.60 -16.92 -0.72
C LYS A 26 -7.13 -18.06 0.18
N GLU A 27 -6.19 -18.88 -0.30
CA GLU A 27 -5.57 -19.95 0.48
C GLU A 27 -4.84 -19.42 1.72
N SER A 28 -4.28 -18.20 1.62
CA SER A 28 -3.63 -17.47 2.71
C SER A 28 -4.61 -16.71 3.62
N ARG A 29 -5.94 -16.92 3.46
CA ARG A 29 -7.01 -16.28 4.24
C ARG A 29 -7.07 -14.76 4.08
N ILE A 30 -6.69 -14.24 2.92
CA ILE A 30 -6.85 -12.83 2.54
C ILE A 30 -8.15 -12.73 1.74
N ASP A 31 -9.10 -11.92 2.21
CA ASP A 31 -10.44 -11.84 1.63
C ASP A 31 -10.52 -10.77 0.53
N VAL A 32 -9.71 -9.71 0.66
CA VAL A 32 -9.64 -8.61 -0.32
C VAL A 32 -8.19 -8.25 -0.58
N VAL A 33 -7.83 -8.10 -1.85
CA VAL A 33 -6.53 -7.58 -2.27
C VAL A 33 -6.70 -6.33 -3.13
N VAL A 34 -5.91 -5.32 -2.89
CA VAL A 34 -5.79 -4.15 -3.76
C VAL A 34 -4.52 -4.31 -4.59
N TYR A 35 -4.66 -4.35 -5.92
CA TYR A 35 -3.50 -4.60 -6.78
C TYR A 35 -3.07 -3.38 -7.58
N MET A 36 -1.74 -3.20 -7.60
CA MET A 36 -1.08 -2.06 -8.21
C MET A 36 -1.08 -2.12 -9.74
N ALA A 37 -0.92 -0.94 -10.35
CA ALA A 37 -1.01 -0.74 -11.79
C ALA A 37 0.17 -1.30 -12.60
N ASN A 38 1.25 -1.73 -11.95
CA ASN A 38 2.52 -2.09 -12.58
C ASN A 38 2.56 -3.51 -13.19
N CYS A 39 1.51 -3.92 -13.88
CA CYS A 39 1.50 -5.06 -14.79
C CYS A 39 2.11 -4.68 -16.16
N ASN A 40 2.12 -5.60 -17.12
CA ASN A 40 2.61 -5.36 -18.47
C ASN A 40 1.55 -5.75 -19.52
N PRO A 41 0.98 -4.76 -20.23
CA PRO A 41 1.13 -3.31 -20.08
C PRO A 41 0.46 -2.76 -18.79
N PRO A 42 0.86 -1.56 -18.29
CA PRO A 42 0.32 -1.03 -17.05
C PRO A 42 -1.17 -0.65 -17.14
N LEU A 43 -1.85 -0.57 -15.98
CA LEU A 43 -3.26 -0.15 -15.89
C LEU A 43 -3.38 1.38 -15.94
N ASP A 44 -3.05 1.97 -17.06
CA ASP A 44 -2.99 3.41 -17.28
C ASP A 44 -4.11 3.97 -18.18
N ASN A 45 -5.05 3.12 -18.58
CA ASN A 45 -6.21 3.53 -19.37
C ASN A 45 -7.42 2.63 -19.12
N LEU A 46 -8.60 3.16 -19.41
CA LEU A 46 -9.87 2.51 -19.14
C LEU A 46 -10.02 1.13 -19.81
N ARG A 47 -9.47 0.96 -21.03
CA ARG A 47 -9.56 -0.34 -21.76
C ARG A 47 -8.82 -1.44 -20.99
N ARG A 48 -7.61 -1.16 -20.52
CA ARG A 48 -6.79 -2.12 -19.76
C ARG A 48 -7.42 -2.45 -18.40
N ILE A 49 -7.93 -1.42 -17.71
CA ILE A 49 -8.65 -1.61 -16.44
C ILE A 49 -9.89 -2.47 -16.63
N LYS A 50 -10.75 -2.16 -17.62
CA LYS A 50 -11.94 -2.98 -17.92
C LYS A 50 -11.59 -4.42 -18.32
N LYS A 51 -10.44 -4.62 -18.99
CA LYS A 51 -9.96 -5.97 -19.29
C LYS A 51 -9.58 -6.69 -18.00
N SER A 52 -8.79 -6.07 -17.11
CA SER A 52 -8.37 -6.69 -15.84
C SER A 52 -9.58 -7.00 -14.94
N LEU A 53 -10.63 -6.18 -14.98
CA LEU A 53 -11.87 -6.41 -14.21
C LEU A 53 -12.65 -7.66 -14.65
N LYS A 54 -12.44 -8.18 -15.84
CA LYS A 54 -13.08 -9.40 -16.36
C LYS A 54 -12.34 -10.69 -16.00
N GLU A 55 -11.11 -10.59 -15.50
CA GLU A 55 -10.32 -11.75 -15.11
C GLU A 55 -11.00 -12.52 -13.94
N LYS A 56 -10.90 -13.84 -13.95
CA LYS A 56 -11.40 -14.68 -12.85
C LYS A 56 -10.69 -14.35 -11.54
N ARG A 57 -11.41 -14.36 -10.42
CA ARG A 57 -10.89 -14.09 -9.09
C ARG A 57 -11.36 -15.12 -8.08
N TYR A 58 -10.48 -15.47 -7.14
CA TYR A 58 -10.78 -16.39 -6.05
C TYR A 58 -11.00 -15.68 -4.71
N CYS A 59 -10.54 -14.43 -4.58
CA CYS A 59 -10.93 -13.48 -3.54
C CYS A 59 -11.29 -12.16 -4.21
N LYS A 60 -11.81 -11.18 -3.47
CA LYS A 60 -12.09 -9.86 -4.03
C LYS A 60 -10.78 -9.16 -4.40
N ALA A 61 -10.62 -8.75 -5.65
CA ALA A 61 -9.44 -8.04 -6.12
C ALA A 61 -9.85 -6.70 -6.75
N ILE A 62 -9.29 -5.61 -6.24
CA ILE A 62 -9.65 -4.24 -6.58
C ILE A 62 -8.47 -3.56 -7.26
N PRO A 63 -8.61 -3.01 -8.48
CA PRO A 63 -7.50 -2.37 -9.17
C PRO A 63 -7.19 -0.99 -8.63
N VAL A 64 -5.90 -0.64 -8.69
CA VAL A 64 -5.38 0.72 -8.68
C VAL A 64 -4.99 1.06 -10.12
N SER A 65 -5.28 2.27 -10.58
CA SER A 65 -4.77 2.78 -11.86
C SER A 65 -3.38 3.41 -11.68
N ALA A 66 -2.61 3.48 -12.76
CA ALA A 66 -1.45 4.36 -12.79
C ALA A 66 -1.86 5.83 -12.57
N ILE A 67 -0.97 6.62 -11.95
CA ILE A 67 -1.07 8.07 -11.89
C ILE A 67 -0.73 8.65 -13.27
N THR A 68 0.33 8.11 -13.87
CA THR A 68 0.86 8.63 -15.12
C THR A 68 0.84 7.60 -16.24
N LYS A 69 0.72 8.06 -17.48
CA LYS A 69 0.78 7.18 -18.65
C LYS A 69 2.09 6.42 -18.68
N ASN A 70 2.01 5.11 -18.93
CA ASN A 70 3.13 4.16 -18.94
C ASN A 70 3.98 4.15 -17.66
N LEU A 71 3.49 4.71 -16.53
CA LEU A 71 4.25 4.88 -15.29
C LEU A 71 5.52 5.72 -15.47
N GLU A 72 5.51 6.73 -16.34
CA GLU A 72 6.69 7.52 -16.68
C GLU A 72 6.88 8.78 -15.83
N GLY A 73 5.90 9.12 -14.97
CA GLY A 73 5.95 10.33 -14.14
C GLY A 73 5.85 11.65 -14.93
N LYS A 74 5.37 11.61 -16.19
CA LYS A 74 5.38 12.76 -17.11
C LYS A 74 4.00 13.35 -17.37
N GLU A 75 3.00 12.52 -17.62
CA GLU A 75 1.66 12.92 -18.02
C GLU A 75 0.61 12.10 -17.25
N LEU A 76 -0.42 12.76 -16.69
CA LEU A 76 -1.50 12.09 -15.98
C LEU A 76 -2.34 11.25 -16.94
N VAL A 77 -2.88 10.14 -16.40
CA VAL A 77 -3.92 9.37 -17.07
C VAL A 77 -5.25 10.16 -17.08
N ASP A 78 -6.24 9.68 -17.83
CA ASP A 78 -7.61 10.27 -17.83
C ASP A 78 -8.36 9.88 -16.56
N ILE A 79 -8.08 10.64 -15.48
CA ILE A 79 -8.57 10.37 -14.12
C ILE A 79 -10.10 10.31 -14.10
N ASP A 80 -10.78 11.24 -14.76
CA ASP A 80 -12.24 11.36 -14.69
C ASP A 80 -12.95 10.17 -15.34
N LYS A 81 -12.38 9.59 -16.41
CA LYS A 81 -12.90 8.36 -17.01
C LYS A 81 -12.56 7.10 -16.21
N ILE A 82 -11.44 7.11 -15.48
CA ILE A 82 -10.90 5.92 -14.80
C ILE A 82 -11.44 5.77 -13.38
N LYS A 83 -11.59 6.86 -12.62
CA LYS A 83 -11.94 6.84 -11.19
C LYS A 83 -13.15 5.97 -10.80
N PRO A 84 -14.20 5.77 -11.64
CA PRO A 84 -15.31 4.90 -11.25
C PRO A 84 -14.97 3.41 -11.18
N TYR A 85 -13.82 2.99 -11.71
CA TYR A 85 -13.43 1.59 -11.87
C TYR A 85 -12.29 1.16 -10.97
N VAL A 86 -11.68 2.08 -10.20
CA VAL A 86 -10.49 1.83 -9.40
C VAL A 86 -10.64 2.42 -7.99
N VAL A 87 -9.93 1.86 -7.03
CA VAL A 87 -9.95 2.40 -5.66
C VAL A 87 -9.07 3.65 -5.52
N GLY A 88 -8.07 3.80 -6.37
CA GLY A 88 -7.13 4.92 -6.32
C GLY A 88 -6.12 4.88 -7.46
N PHE A 89 -5.08 5.68 -7.32
CA PHE A 89 -4.06 5.88 -8.34
C PHE A 89 -2.66 5.75 -7.73
N SER A 90 -1.78 4.99 -8.38
CA SER A 90 -0.39 4.78 -7.96
C SER A 90 0.51 4.44 -9.14
N ASP A 91 1.69 5.05 -9.18
CA ASP A 91 2.79 4.58 -10.05
C ASP A 91 3.72 3.61 -9.30
N ASP A 92 3.20 2.85 -8.35
CA ASP A 92 4.00 2.01 -7.47
C ASP A 92 5.07 1.19 -8.21
N GLY A 93 6.22 1.02 -7.53
CA GLY A 93 7.48 0.59 -8.12
C GLY A 93 8.24 1.72 -8.83
N ARG A 94 7.66 2.94 -8.89
CA ARG A 94 8.30 4.18 -9.33
C ARG A 94 7.80 5.36 -8.50
N CYS A 95 8.69 6.31 -8.22
CA CYS A 95 8.35 7.52 -7.49
C CYS A 95 7.98 8.66 -8.44
N VAL A 96 6.78 9.23 -8.29
CA VAL A 96 6.38 10.42 -9.05
C VAL A 96 6.96 11.67 -8.37
N SER A 97 8.18 12.04 -8.72
CA SER A 97 8.88 13.19 -8.13
C SER A 97 8.32 14.55 -8.55
N ASN A 98 7.51 14.61 -9.61
CA ASN A 98 6.86 15.82 -10.09
C ASN A 98 5.66 16.18 -9.19
N LEU A 99 5.89 17.07 -8.22
CA LEU A 99 4.87 17.50 -7.26
C LEU A 99 3.69 18.25 -7.89
N LYS A 100 3.85 18.81 -9.11
CA LYS A 100 2.73 19.43 -9.83
C LYS A 100 1.69 18.38 -10.21
N LEU A 101 2.12 17.24 -10.77
CA LEU A 101 1.24 16.13 -11.11
C LEU A 101 0.54 15.56 -9.87
N ILE A 102 1.27 15.39 -8.77
CA ILE A 102 0.67 14.94 -7.49
C ILE A 102 -0.34 15.97 -6.96
N SER A 103 -0.04 17.26 -7.05
CA SER A 103 -0.99 18.31 -6.67
C SER A 103 -2.26 18.28 -7.54
N GLU A 104 -2.11 18.10 -8.84
CA GLU A 104 -3.23 18.05 -9.79
C GLU A 104 -4.16 16.86 -9.51
N ILE A 105 -3.58 15.65 -9.33
CA ILE A 105 -4.41 14.47 -9.06
C ILE A 105 -5.07 14.53 -7.67
N LEU A 106 -4.39 15.03 -6.64
CA LEU A 106 -4.99 15.21 -5.30
C LEU A 106 -6.19 16.16 -5.31
N LYS A 107 -6.14 17.24 -6.12
CA LYS A 107 -7.25 18.17 -6.30
C LYS A 107 -8.49 17.53 -6.96
N LYS A 108 -8.35 16.39 -7.64
CA LYS A 108 -9.47 15.61 -8.18
C LYS A 108 -10.24 14.85 -7.09
N GLY A 109 -9.80 14.90 -5.82
CA GLY A 109 -10.47 14.26 -4.68
C GLY A 109 -10.34 12.74 -4.64
N VAL A 110 -9.54 12.14 -5.50
CA VAL A 110 -9.29 10.69 -5.55
C VAL A 110 -8.23 10.26 -4.53
N LEU A 111 -8.20 8.99 -4.19
CA LEU A 111 -7.15 8.40 -3.36
C LEU A 111 -5.87 8.25 -4.19
N VAL A 112 -4.76 8.78 -3.69
CA VAL A 112 -3.43 8.67 -4.30
C VAL A 112 -2.54 7.87 -3.36
N LEU A 113 -1.98 6.76 -3.86
CA LEU A 113 -1.05 5.91 -3.13
C LEU A 113 0.35 6.14 -3.70
N VAL A 114 1.33 6.44 -2.85
CA VAL A 114 2.65 6.87 -3.31
C VAL A 114 3.77 5.95 -2.82
N HIS A 115 4.50 5.41 -3.80
CA HIS A 115 5.83 4.87 -3.58
C HIS A 115 6.84 6.01 -3.43
N CYS A 116 7.66 5.98 -2.40
CA CYS A 116 8.58 7.06 -2.06
C CYS A 116 10.03 6.62 -2.26
N GLU A 117 10.74 7.23 -3.21
CA GLU A 117 12.15 6.93 -3.47
C GLU A 117 12.91 8.20 -3.90
N PRO A 118 13.94 8.66 -3.14
CA PRO A 118 14.36 8.15 -1.83
C PRO A 118 13.31 8.39 -0.74
N GLU A 119 13.04 7.36 0.11
CA GLU A 119 11.87 7.32 1.00
C GLU A 119 11.69 8.57 1.85
N VAL A 120 12.63 8.86 2.75
CA VAL A 120 12.55 9.98 3.70
C VAL A 120 12.34 11.33 2.99
N LYS A 121 13.13 11.57 1.93
CA LYS A 121 13.09 12.83 1.17
C LYS A 121 11.75 13.03 0.47
N MET A 122 11.18 11.96 -0.11
CA MET A 122 9.93 12.07 -0.85
C MET A 122 8.74 12.16 0.09
N ILE A 123 8.76 11.44 1.22
CA ILE A 123 7.75 11.58 2.28
C ILE A 123 7.70 13.03 2.78
N ASP A 124 8.85 13.63 3.12
CA ASP A 124 8.90 15.04 3.54
C ASP A 124 8.27 15.97 2.50
N LYS A 125 8.63 15.82 1.22
CA LYS A 125 8.05 16.62 0.13
C LYS A 125 6.54 16.46 0.00
N TYR A 126 6.01 15.23 0.11
CA TYR A 126 4.57 14.99 0.01
C TYR A 126 3.82 15.52 1.23
N LEU A 127 4.38 15.40 2.43
CA LEU A 127 3.78 15.99 3.64
C LEU A 127 3.77 17.52 3.57
N ASN A 128 4.85 18.14 3.08
CA ASN A 128 4.90 19.58 2.82
C ASN A 128 3.91 20.03 1.74
N LEU A 129 3.63 19.21 0.73
CA LEU A 129 2.57 19.48 -0.24
C LEU A 129 1.18 19.43 0.43
N LEU A 130 0.91 18.37 1.22
CA LEU A 130 -0.37 18.19 1.92
C LEU A 130 -0.65 19.27 2.98
N SER A 131 0.37 19.91 3.54
CA SER A 131 0.17 21.04 4.45
C SER A 131 -0.43 22.27 3.76
N ARG A 132 -0.34 22.34 2.43
CA ARG A 132 -0.81 23.47 1.59
C ARG A 132 -2.06 23.17 0.78
N ILE A 133 -2.37 21.88 0.57
CA ILE A 133 -3.53 21.47 -0.22
C ILE A 133 -4.30 20.35 0.49
N LYS A 134 -5.59 20.27 0.23
CA LYS A 134 -6.40 19.14 0.69
C LYS A 134 -6.27 17.98 -0.32
N GLY A 135 -6.18 16.75 0.17
CA GLY A 135 -6.15 15.56 -0.67
C GLY A 135 -6.18 14.28 0.15
N LYS A 136 -6.39 13.15 -0.52
CA LYS A 136 -6.38 11.81 0.08
C LYS A 136 -5.08 11.12 -0.33
N LEU A 137 -4.07 11.19 0.52
CA LEU A 137 -2.76 10.59 0.27
C LEU A 137 -2.53 9.40 1.20
N HIS A 138 -2.07 8.30 0.63
CA HIS A 138 -1.61 7.11 1.34
C HIS A 138 -0.15 6.83 1.00
N ILE A 139 0.72 6.81 2.00
CA ILE A 139 2.14 6.53 1.84
C ILE A 139 2.35 5.02 1.96
N GLN A 140 2.88 4.41 0.91
CA GLN A 140 3.09 2.97 0.82
C GLN A 140 4.36 2.54 1.56
N HIS A 141 4.39 1.29 2.05
CA HIS A 141 5.53 0.50 2.55
C HIS A 141 6.60 1.29 3.33
N VAL A 142 6.21 2.08 4.34
CA VAL A 142 7.14 2.81 5.23
C VAL A 142 8.12 1.84 5.88
N SER A 143 9.43 2.11 5.73
CA SER A 143 10.50 1.21 6.13
C SER A 143 11.56 1.84 7.06
N LYS A 144 11.52 3.17 7.26
CA LYS A 144 12.57 3.91 7.98
C LYS A 144 12.06 4.60 9.25
N LYS A 145 12.93 4.66 10.26
CA LYS A 145 12.72 5.40 11.52
C LYS A 145 12.42 6.87 11.25
N GLU A 146 13.20 7.51 10.39
CA GLU A 146 13.04 8.92 10.03
C GLU A 146 11.70 9.17 9.34
N SER A 147 11.27 8.27 8.45
CA SER A 147 9.96 8.33 7.78
C SER A 147 8.81 8.25 8.79
N THR A 148 8.89 7.31 9.73
CA THR A 148 7.90 7.15 10.81
C THR A 148 7.84 8.43 11.67
N LYS A 149 8.99 9.05 11.99
CA LYS A 149 9.06 10.31 12.74
C LYS A 149 8.39 11.46 11.98
N LEU A 150 8.66 11.61 10.67
CA LEU A 150 8.05 12.64 9.82
C LEU A 150 6.52 12.49 9.77
N ILE A 151 6.02 11.28 9.52
CA ILE A 151 4.58 11.00 9.45
C ILE A 151 3.90 11.27 10.80
N ARG A 152 4.52 10.85 11.91
CA ARG A 152 4.02 11.12 13.27
C ARG A 152 3.90 12.62 13.52
N GLY A 153 4.93 13.41 13.18
CA GLY A 153 4.93 14.86 13.29
C GLY A 153 3.81 15.49 12.46
N ALA A 154 3.67 15.08 11.21
CA ALA A 154 2.63 15.58 10.31
C ALA A 154 1.21 15.30 10.84
N LYS A 155 0.94 14.07 11.30
CA LYS A 155 -0.36 13.71 11.89
C LYS A 155 -0.66 14.53 13.15
N ARG A 156 0.32 14.73 14.03
CA ARG A 156 0.18 15.61 15.22
C ARG A 156 -0.09 17.07 14.86
N SER A 157 0.42 17.54 13.75
CA SER A 157 0.14 18.88 13.21
C SER A 157 -1.20 18.96 12.43
N GLY A 158 -2.02 17.89 12.45
CA GLY A 158 -3.34 17.88 11.83
C GLY A 158 -3.34 17.55 10.33
N ILE A 159 -2.21 17.20 9.73
CA ILE A 159 -2.15 16.77 8.32
C ILE A 159 -2.82 15.40 8.19
N LYS A 160 -3.85 15.34 7.33
CA LYS A 160 -4.61 14.11 7.07
C LYS A 160 -3.87 13.25 6.04
N VAL A 161 -3.05 12.32 6.53
CA VAL A 161 -2.30 11.34 5.74
C VAL A 161 -2.47 9.97 6.36
N THR A 162 -2.54 8.93 5.53
CA THR A 162 -2.46 7.54 5.97
C THR A 162 -1.20 6.89 5.42
N CYS A 163 -0.74 5.83 6.08
CA CYS A 163 0.41 5.08 5.61
C CYS A 163 0.32 3.60 5.98
N GLU A 164 1.11 2.80 5.27
CA GLU A 164 1.24 1.37 5.52
C GLU A 164 2.70 0.96 5.71
N THR A 165 2.90 -0.19 6.33
CA THR A 165 4.17 -0.92 6.35
C THR A 165 3.95 -2.38 6.01
N CYS A 166 5.03 -3.13 5.77
CA CYS A 166 4.95 -4.53 5.39
C CYS A 166 5.62 -5.44 6.42
N PRO A 167 5.20 -6.73 6.53
CA PRO A 167 5.77 -7.66 7.49
C PRO A 167 7.28 -7.78 7.45
N HIS A 168 7.88 -7.71 6.27
CA HIS A 168 9.32 -7.79 6.14
C HIS A 168 10.06 -6.59 6.76
N TYR A 169 9.45 -5.39 6.85
CA TYR A 169 10.08 -4.20 7.46
C TYR A 169 10.02 -4.17 8.99
N PHE A 170 9.11 -4.91 9.63
CA PHE A 170 9.11 -5.04 11.08
C PHE A 170 9.64 -6.37 11.60
N THR A 171 10.11 -7.24 10.69
CA THR A 171 10.62 -8.57 11.06
C THR A 171 12.09 -8.74 10.74
N TYR A 172 12.55 -8.26 9.58
CA TYR A 172 13.87 -8.56 9.04
C TYR A 172 14.73 -7.30 8.85
N THR A 173 16.01 -7.44 9.15
CA THR A 173 17.04 -6.48 8.76
C THR A 173 17.69 -6.89 7.44
N LYS A 174 18.49 -6.00 6.86
CA LYS A 174 19.29 -6.27 5.65
C LYS A 174 20.25 -7.47 5.78
N ASN A 175 20.50 -7.95 7.00
CA ASN A 175 21.40 -9.07 7.27
C ASN A 175 20.64 -10.40 7.42
N ASP A 176 19.31 -10.38 7.51
CA ASP A 176 18.50 -11.59 7.79
C ASP A 176 18.01 -12.28 6.52
N LEU A 177 17.89 -11.54 5.41
CA LEU A 177 17.38 -12.06 4.14
C LEU A 177 18.28 -11.64 2.97
N ASP A 178 18.71 -12.58 2.15
CA ASP A 178 19.32 -12.33 0.84
C ASP A 178 18.26 -12.08 -0.23
N THR A 179 17.39 -11.13 0.02
CA THR A 179 16.29 -10.73 -0.88
C THR A 179 16.29 -9.23 -1.07
N LYS A 180 16.27 -8.81 -2.33
CA LYS A 180 16.10 -7.39 -2.65
C LYS A 180 14.64 -7.01 -2.55
N VAL A 181 14.33 -5.98 -1.77
CA VAL A 181 13.04 -5.30 -1.71
C VAL A 181 13.24 -3.81 -1.96
N ASN A 182 12.20 -3.12 -2.35
CA ASN A 182 12.24 -1.67 -2.55
C ASN A 182 11.02 -1.03 -1.89
N PRO A 183 11.20 -0.25 -0.81
CA PRO A 183 12.47 0.17 -0.18
C PRO A 183 13.33 -0.98 0.37
N PRO A 184 14.66 -0.78 0.48
CA PRO A 184 15.53 -1.82 1.06
C PRO A 184 15.26 -2.04 2.55
N LEU A 185 15.47 -3.29 3.02
CA LEU A 185 15.39 -3.63 4.44
C LEU A 185 16.30 -2.71 5.28
N GLY A 186 15.80 -2.33 6.46
CA GLY A 186 16.46 -1.41 7.35
C GLY A 186 17.34 -2.06 8.41
N THR A 187 17.53 -1.32 9.48
CA THR A 187 18.28 -1.69 10.70
C THR A 187 17.33 -2.17 11.80
N LYS A 188 17.86 -2.61 12.94
CA LYS A 188 17.07 -2.91 14.15
C LYS A 188 16.34 -1.67 14.67
N ASP A 189 16.94 -0.49 14.54
CA ASP A 189 16.32 0.79 14.93
C ASP A 189 15.12 1.13 14.05
N ASP A 190 15.20 0.84 12.73
CA ASP A 190 14.09 1.00 11.81
C ASP A 190 12.93 0.05 12.21
N ILE A 191 13.24 -1.22 12.50
CA ILE A 191 12.26 -2.20 12.97
C ILE A 191 11.54 -1.72 14.24
N SER A 192 12.31 -1.24 15.25
CA SER A 192 11.75 -0.70 16.49
C SER A 192 10.81 0.47 16.23
N ALA A 193 11.23 1.43 15.41
CA ALA A 193 10.44 2.61 15.10
C ALA A 193 9.14 2.27 14.33
N ILE A 194 9.18 1.27 13.45
CA ILE A 194 7.99 0.77 12.74
C ILE A 194 7.02 0.11 13.72
N LYS A 195 7.51 -0.75 14.64
CA LYS A 195 6.69 -1.38 15.68
C LYS A 195 6.04 -0.35 16.60
N GLU A 196 6.79 0.66 17.03
CA GLU A 196 6.26 1.80 17.79
C GLU A 196 5.20 2.56 16.99
N GLY A 197 5.44 2.83 15.70
CA GLY A 197 4.49 3.49 14.82
C GLY A 197 3.20 2.70 14.58
N LEU A 198 3.27 1.37 14.58
CA LEU A 198 2.10 0.51 14.56
C LEU A 198 1.32 0.58 15.88
N ALA A 199 2.01 0.56 17.02
CA ALA A 199 1.40 0.58 18.34
C ALA A 199 0.72 1.92 18.66
N ASP A 200 1.35 3.05 18.32
CA ASP A 200 0.85 4.40 18.62
C ASP A 200 -0.13 4.96 17.57
N GLY A 201 -0.38 4.21 16.47
CA GLY A 201 -1.31 4.61 15.42
C GLY A 201 -0.71 5.55 14.37
N THR A 202 0.59 5.83 14.41
CA THR A 202 1.29 6.56 13.34
C THR A 202 1.18 5.82 12.00
N ILE A 203 1.36 4.48 12.01
CA ILE A 203 1.18 3.61 10.86
C ILE A 203 -0.23 3.00 10.92
N ASP A 204 -1.03 3.23 9.89
CA ASP A 204 -2.45 2.89 9.86
C ASP A 204 -2.71 1.44 9.46
N VAL A 205 -1.91 0.88 8.55
CA VAL A 205 -2.18 -0.38 7.86
C VAL A 205 -0.94 -1.27 7.85
N ILE A 206 -1.17 -2.57 7.89
CA ILE A 206 -0.19 -3.59 7.50
C ILE A 206 -0.64 -4.14 6.15
N ALA A 207 0.20 -4.03 5.13
CA ALA A 207 -0.01 -4.57 3.79
C ALA A 207 1.13 -5.53 3.42
N SER A 208 0.92 -6.45 2.49
CA SER A 208 1.94 -7.47 2.22
C SER A 208 3.07 -7.00 1.33
N ASP A 209 2.80 -6.04 0.44
CA ASP A 209 3.62 -5.76 -0.74
C ASP A 209 3.98 -7.05 -1.49
N TYR A 210 2.96 -7.91 -1.67
CA TYR A 210 3.14 -9.18 -2.36
C TYR A 210 3.68 -8.97 -3.75
N ALA A 211 4.90 -9.40 -4.01
CA ALA A 211 5.57 -9.26 -5.29
C ALA A 211 6.16 -10.62 -5.71
N PRO A 212 5.44 -11.41 -6.56
CA PRO A 212 5.87 -12.75 -6.93
C PRO A 212 7.05 -12.74 -7.87
N LEU A 213 7.89 -13.78 -7.74
CA LEU A 213 8.97 -14.09 -8.69
C LEU A 213 8.39 -14.41 -10.09
N PRO A 214 9.15 -14.21 -11.20
CA PRO A 214 10.62 -14.27 -11.25
C PRO A 214 11.36 -12.91 -11.23
N ARG A 215 10.82 -11.84 -10.68
CA ARG A 215 11.59 -10.60 -10.60
C ARG A 215 12.73 -10.68 -9.57
N LYS A 216 13.83 -9.93 -9.81
CA LYS A 216 14.98 -9.85 -8.90
C LYS A 216 14.69 -9.10 -7.60
N THR A 217 13.48 -8.48 -7.48
CA THR A 217 13.10 -7.64 -6.35
C THR A 217 11.66 -7.97 -5.95
N GLY A 218 11.42 -8.17 -4.65
CA GLY A 218 10.11 -8.44 -4.07
C GLY A 218 10.06 -9.74 -3.25
N ILE A 219 8.98 -9.90 -2.51
CA ILE A 219 8.69 -11.08 -1.66
C ILE A 219 7.30 -11.62 -1.99
N ALA A 220 7.18 -12.94 -2.24
CA ALA A 220 5.89 -13.62 -2.40
C ALA A 220 5.21 -13.85 -1.02
N GLY A 221 4.91 -12.76 -0.33
CA GLY A 221 4.63 -12.71 1.11
C GLY A 221 3.24 -13.16 1.56
N PHE A 222 2.28 -13.56 0.70
CA PHE A 222 0.91 -13.87 1.15
C PHE A 222 0.86 -14.92 2.27
N ARG A 223 1.63 -16.00 2.17
CA ARG A 223 1.62 -17.08 3.17
C ARG A 223 2.21 -16.67 4.52
N SER A 224 3.15 -15.72 4.52
CA SER A 224 3.77 -15.19 5.74
C SER A 224 3.07 -13.95 6.28
N PHE A 225 2.18 -13.32 5.52
CA PHE A 225 1.51 -12.06 5.86
C PHE A 225 0.81 -12.12 7.21
N LEU A 226 -0.15 -13.03 7.37
CA LEU A 226 -0.88 -13.19 8.63
C LEU A 226 0.00 -13.73 9.77
N PRO A 227 0.80 -14.80 9.59
CA PRO A 227 1.68 -15.29 10.65
C PRO A 227 2.61 -14.22 11.24
N LEU A 228 3.28 -13.44 10.39
CA LEU A 228 4.17 -12.36 10.85
C LEU A 228 3.39 -11.21 11.51
N SER A 229 2.22 -10.86 10.99
CA SER A 229 1.36 -9.84 11.60
C SER A 229 0.84 -10.27 12.98
N TYR A 230 0.45 -11.53 13.15
CA TYR A 230 0.09 -12.10 14.46
C TYR A 230 1.29 -12.19 15.41
N GLY A 231 2.50 -12.33 14.90
CA GLY A 231 3.73 -12.24 15.69
C GLY A 231 3.84 -10.94 16.48
N LEU A 232 3.27 -9.83 16.01
CA LEU A 232 3.21 -8.57 16.77
C LEU A 232 2.32 -8.65 18.00
N VAL A 233 1.24 -9.46 17.95
CA VAL A 233 0.36 -9.68 19.12
C VAL A 233 1.03 -10.61 20.12
N LEU A 234 1.62 -11.71 19.64
CA LEU A 234 2.34 -12.66 20.49
C LEU A 234 3.56 -12.01 21.18
N GLY A 235 4.20 -11.07 20.51
CA GLY A 235 5.33 -10.29 21.04
C GLY A 235 4.90 -9.08 21.89
N GLY A 236 3.61 -8.88 22.15
CA GLY A 236 3.11 -7.77 22.99
C GLY A 236 3.21 -6.37 22.37
N VAL A 237 3.49 -6.28 21.07
CA VAL A 237 3.57 -4.98 20.35
C VAL A 237 2.19 -4.42 20.06
N LEU A 238 1.25 -5.28 19.66
CA LEU A 238 -0.15 -4.92 19.39
C LEU A 238 -1.11 -5.78 20.22
N SER A 239 -2.25 -5.21 20.57
CA SER A 239 -3.41 -6.00 20.96
C SER A 239 -4.11 -6.60 19.73
N GLU A 240 -4.94 -7.63 19.91
CA GLU A 240 -5.78 -8.20 18.85
C GLU A 240 -6.69 -7.13 18.20
N ARG A 241 -7.21 -6.21 18.99
CA ARG A 241 -8.00 -5.08 18.51
C ARG A 241 -7.19 -4.18 17.57
N GLN A 242 -5.98 -3.82 17.98
CA GLN A 242 -5.10 -3.00 17.14
C GLN A 242 -4.71 -3.74 15.84
N LEU A 243 -4.43 -5.04 15.90
CA LEU A 243 -4.17 -5.83 14.71
C LEU A 243 -5.38 -5.85 13.77
N LYS A 244 -6.61 -6.02 14.29
CA LYS A 244 -7.84 -5.91 13.49
C LYS A 244 -7.98 -4.53 12.85
N GLU A 245 -7.62 -3.47 13.55
CA GLU A 245 -7.61 -2.12 12.99
C GLU A 245 -6.67 -2.02 11.77
N LYS A 246 -5.46 -2.61 11.85
CA LYS A 246 -4.46 -2.58 10.77
C LYS A 246 -4.79 -3.46 9.56
N LEU A 247 -5.46 -4.59 9.77
CA LEU A 247 -5.75 -5.57 8.71
C LEU A 247 -7.16 -5.47 8.13
N TYR A 248 -8.08 -4.74 8.78
CA TYR A 248 -9.45 -4.67 8.33
C TYR A 248 -10.07 -3.27 8.42
N ILE A 249 -10.12 -2.68 9.63
CA ILE A 249 -10.92 -1.46 9.84
C ILE A 249 -10.33 -0.27 9.08
N ASN A 250 -9.03 -0.04 9.21
CA ASN A 250 -8.37 1.08 8.55
C ASN A 250 -8.26 0.87 7.04
N PRO A 251 -7.83 -0.30 6.52
CA PRO A 251 -7.87 -0.57 5.08
C PRO A 251 -9.27 -0.33 4.48
N LYS A 252 -10.32 -0.82 5.16
CA LYS A 252 -11.71 -0.61 4.72
C LYS A 252 -12.06 0.87 4.62
N LYS A 253 -11.77 1.66 5.67
CA LYS A 253 -12.00 3.11 5.66
C LYS A 253 -11.25 3.83 4.55
N ILE A 254 -10.00 3.43 4.26
CA ILE A 254 -9.20 4.02 3.18
C ILE A 254 -9.86 3.73 1.83
N ILE A 255 -10.28 2.49 1.57
CA ILE A 255 -11.00 2.12 0.34
C ILE A 255 -12.31 2.91 0.22
N GLU A 256 -13.12 2.96 1.27
CA GLU A 256 -14.40 3.66 1.28
C GLU A 256 -14.24 5.20 1.11
N SER A 257 -13.11 5.75 1.51
CA SER A 257 -12.80 7.17 1.28
C SER A 257 -12.66 7.52 -0.20
N SER A 258 -12.40 6.55 -1.06
CA SER A 258 -12.19 6.72 -2.51
C SER A 258 -13.47 6.72 -3.34
N GLU A 259 -14.65 6.70 -2.75
CA GLU A 259 -15.95 6.50 -3.42
C GLU A 259 -16.15 5.08 -3.99
N TYR A 260 -15.16 4.19 -3.87
CA TYR A 260 -15.30 2.80 -4.27
C TYR A 260 -16.19 2.05 -3.28
N LYS A 261 -17.30 1.49 -3.76
CA LYS A 261 -18.22 0.71 -2.90
C LYS A 261 -17.62 -0.68 -2.65
N LEU A 262 -17.09 -0.86 -1.46
CA LEU A 262 -16.56 -2.13 -1.00
C LEU A 262 -17.69 -2.98 -0.39
N GLU A 263 -18.20 -3.94 -1.16
CA GLU A 263 -19.09 -5.00 -0.66
C GLU A 263 -18.22 -6.18 -0.21
N ILE A 264 -18.19 -6.51 1.09
CA ILE A 264 -17.46 -7.64 1.68
C ILE A 264 -18.46 -8.64 2.27
#